data_8fe38185f326b32d2f18589b0933d878
#
_entry.id   8fe38185f326b32d2f18589b0933d878
#
_cell.length_a   1.000
_cell.length_b   1.000
_cell.length_c   1.000
_cell.angle_alpha   90.00
_cell.angle_beta   90.00
_cell.angle_gamma   90.00
#
_symmetry.space_group_name_H-M   'P 1'
#
loop_
_entity.id
_entity.type
_entity.pdbx_description
1 polymer ?
#
loop_
_entity_poly.entity_id
_entity_poly.type
_entity_poly.pdbx_seq_one_letter_code
_entity_poly.pdbx_strand_id
1 'polypeptide(L)'
;YIEHQKEVVTRRTQFDKEKAEARAHILEGLLIALDHIDEVIRIIRASETDEEAQAELMSKFKLSERQSQAILDMRLRRLTGLERDKIQSEYDELIALIADLTDILAKPERVAQIIKEELDEVKRKFGDKRRTELMIGEVLTLEDEDLIEESDVLITLSNKGYIKRLDQ
;
A
#
# COMPACT_ATOMS: atom_id res chain seq x y z
N TYR A 1 -6.76 -4.22 -14.60
CA TYR A 1 -6.40 -3.12 -13.70
C TYR A 1 -7.00 -3.32 -12.30
N ILE A 2 -8.34 -3.40 -12.15
CA ILE A 2 -9.00 -3.49 -10.83
C ILE A 2 -8.52 -4.69 -10.01
N GLU A 3 -8.43 -5.90 -10.60
CA GLU A 3 -7.94 -7.08 -9.90
C GLU A 3 -6.49 -6.90 -9.40
N HIS A 4 -5.64 -6.32 -10.22
CA HIS A 4 -4.28 -5.99 -9.81
C HIS A 4 -4.25 -4.96 -8.66
N GLN A 5 -5.11 -3.92 -8.71
CA GLN A 5 -5.20 -2.94 -7.63
C GLN A 5 -5.69 -3.56 -6.31
N LYS A 6 -6.64 -4.49 -6.35
CA LYS A 6 -7.06 -5.25 -5.17
C LYS A 6 -5.87 -5.98 -4.52
N GLU A 7 -5.07 -6.66 -5.34
CA GLU A 7 -3.87 -7.35 -4.86
C GLU A 7 -2.87 -6.38 -4.24
N VAL A 8 -2.58 -5.27 -4.90
CA VAL A 8 -1.63 -4.24 -4.42
C VAL A 8 -2.10 -3.64 -3.09
N VAL A 9 -3.37 -3.23 -2.98
CA VAL A 9 -3.94 -2.66 -1.76
C VAL A 9 -3.91 -3.69 -0.63
N THR A 10 -4.30 -4.94 -0.90
CA THR A 10 -4.26 -6.00 0.12
C THR A 10 -2.84 -6.24 0.63
N ARG A 11 -1.85 -6.35 -0.26
CA ARG A 11 -0.44 -6.56 0.12
C ARG A 11 0.13 -5.36 0.88
N ARG A 12 -0.19 -4.13 0.46
CA ARG A 12 0.19 -2.91 1.18
C ARG A 12 -0.41 -2.90 2.59
N THR A 13 -1.70 -3.16 2.71
CA THR A 13 -2.40 -3.19 4.01
C THR A 13 -1.84 -4.27 4.93
N GLN A 14 -1.50 -5.45 4.39
CA GLN A 14 -0.87 -6.52 5.15
C GLN A 14 0.51 -6.10 5.68
N PHE A 15 1.33 -5.50 4.84
CA PHE A 15 2.66 -5.00 5.24
C PHE A 15 2.56 -3.90 6.31
N ASP A 16 1.65 -2.96 6.14
CA ASP A 16 1.45 -1.87 7.11
C ASP A 16 0.95 -2.42 8.45
N LYS A 17 0.07 -3.44 8.43
CA LYS A 17 -0.38 -4.14 9.64
C LYS A 17 0.78 -4.81 10.36
N GLU A 18 1.58 -5.61 9.67
CA GLU A 18 2.75 -6.30 10.26
C GLU A 18 3.74 -5.32 10.87
N LYS A 19 3.97 -4.18 10.20
CA LYS A 19 4.84 -3.12 10.70
C LYS A 19 4.26 -2.45 11.95
N ALA A 20 2.96 -2.18 11.98
CA ALA A 20 2.27 -1.61 13.13
C ALA A 20 2.27 -2.59 14.32
N GLU A 21 2.00 -3.88 14.08
CA GLU A 21 2.04 -4.93 15.11
C GLU A 21 3.45 -5.07 15.71
N ALA A 22 4.49 -5.09 14.87
CA ALA A 22 5.87 -5.14 15.34
C ALA A 22 6.25 -3.94 16.21
N ARG A 23 5.76 -2.75 15.87
CA ARG A 23 6.00 -1.54 16.66
C ARG A 23 5.19 -1.55 17.97
N ALA A 24 3.91 -1.91 17.91
CA ALA A 24 3.05 -2.02 19.08
C ALA A 24 3.60 -3.03 20.09
N HIS A 25 4.12 -4.17 19.61
CA HIS A 25 4.77 -5.17 20.44
C HIS A 25 5.96 -4.61 21.25
N ILE A 26 6.80 -3.79 20.63
CA ILE A 26 7.92 -3.15 21.33
C ILE A 26 7.40 -2.15 22.37
N LEU A 27 6.41 -1.31 22.00
CA LEU A 27 5.86 -0.32 22.93
C LEU A 27 5.17 -0.97 24.14
N GLU A 28 4.49 -2.09 23.95
CA GLU A 28 3.90 -2.89 25.03
C GLU A 28 4.98 -3.31 26.05
N GLY A 29 6.10 -3.84 25.57
CA GLY A 29 7.23 -4.20 26.43
C GLY A 29 7.81 -3.00 27.19
N LEU A 30 7.93 -1.84 26.52
CA LEU A 30 8.40 -0.61 27.16
C LEU A 30 7.41 -0.10 28.23
N LEU A 31 6.10 -0.21 28.02
CA LEU A 31 5.10 0.17 29.00
C LEU A 31 5.17 -0.73 30.24
N ILE A 32 5.29 -2.06 30.05
CA ILE A 32 5.49 -3.01 31.15
C ILE A 32 6.76 -2.64 31.97
N ALA A 33 7.84 -2.31 31.28
CA ALA A 33 9.08 -1.90 31.93
C ALA A 33 8.95 -0.58 32.72
N LEU A 34 8.21 0.39 32.16
CA LEU A 34 7.96 1.68 32.83
C LEU A 34 7.06 1.52 34.07
N ASP A 35 6.10 0.60 34.03
CA ASP A 35 5.23 0.30 35.18
C ASP A 35 6.00 -0.37 36.33
N HIS A 36 7.07 -1.08 36.01
CA HIS A 36 7.91 -1.81 36.98
C HIS A 36 9.36 -1.30 36.98
N ILE A 37 9.57 -0.01 36.77
CA ILE A 37 10.88 0.58 36.49
C ILE A 37 11.92 0.31 37.58
N ASP A 38 11.55 0.38 38.86
CA ASP A 38 12.45 0.12 39.98
C ASP A 38 12.98 -1.31 39.97
N GLU A 39 12.15 -2.25 39.58
CA GLU A 39 12.49 -3.66 39.49
C GLU A 39 13.37 -3.95 38.28
N VAL A 40 13.05 -3.34 37.13
CA VAL A 40 13.87 -3.38 35.90
C VAL A 40 15.28 -2.84 36.18
N ILE A 41 15.39 -1.68 36.82
CA ILE A 41 16.69 -1.09 37.19
C ILE A 41 17.46 -2.01 38.15
N ARG A 42 16.78 -2.65 39.11
CA ARG A 42 17.42 -3.59 40.04
C ARG A 42 18.01 -4.79 39.32
N ILE A 43 17.28 -5.38 38.36
CA ILE A 43 17.73 -6.51 37.54
C ILE A 43 18.96 -6.10 36.74
N ILE A 44 18.88 -5.00 35.99
CA ILE A 44 19.99 -4.54 35.14
C ILE A 44 21.25 -4.28 35.97
N ARG A 45 21.12 -3.70 37.20
CA ARG A 45 22.25 -3.43 38.07
C ARG A 45 22.81 -4.67 38.78
N ALA A 46 22.04 -5.72 38.92
CA ALA A 46 22.45 -6.98 39.54
C ALA A 46 23.12 -7.94 38.55
N SER A 47 22.84 -7.82 37.28
CA SER A 47 23.41 -8.65 36.20
C SER A 47 24.84 -8.22 35.88
N GLU A 48 25.71 -9.16 35.57
CA GLU A 48 27.10 -8.92 35.17
C GLU A 48 27.23 -8.70 33.64
N THR A 49 26.29 -9.24 32.86
CA THR A 49 26.26 -9.14 31.39
C THR A 49 24.87 -8.73 30.88
N ASP A 50 24.83 -8.19 29.65
CA ASP A 50 23.56 -7.80 29.00
C ASP A 50 22.68 -9.04 28.74
N GLU A 51 23.28 -10.19 28.41
CA GLU A 51 22.57 -11.45 28.17
C GLU A 51 21.88 -11.97 29.46
N GLU A 52 22.53 -11.83 30.60
CA GLU A 52 21.94 -12.20 31.91
C GLU A 52 20.76 -11.29 32.24
N ALA A 53 20.94 -9.97 32.08
CA ALA A 53 19.87 -9.00 32.28
C ALA A 53 18.66 -9.29 31.36
N GLN A 54 18.93 -9.59 30.09
CA GLN A 54 17.91 -9.93 29.12
C GLN A 54 17.12 -11.19 29.52
N ALA A 55 17.85 -12.26 29.89
CA ALA A 55 17.23 -13.52 30.28
C ALA A 55 16.35 -13.36 31.55
N GLU A 56 16.81 -12.58 32.52
CA GLU A 56 16.06 -12.32 33.75
C GLU A 56 14.80 -11.48 33.48
N LEU A 57 14.90 -10.42 32.63
CA LEU A 57 13.76 -9.61 32.21
C LEU A 57 12.70 -10.44 31.47
N MET A 58 13.15 -11.30 30.54
CA MET A 58 12.26 -12.20 29.80
C MET A 58 11.54 -13.17 30.72
N SER A 59 12.26 -13.79 31.67
CA SER A 59 11.71 -14.75 32.62
C SER A 59 10.68 -14.12 33.54
N LYS A 60 10.99 -12.94 34.07
CA LYS A 60 10.20 -12.28 35.11
C LYS A 60 8.94 -11.60 34.57
N PHE A 61 9.08 -10.86 33.49
CA PHE A 61 7.99 -10.09 32.90
C PHE A 61 7.35 -10.77 31.68
N LYS A 62 7.78 -11.99 31.33
CA LYS A 62 7.31 -12.76 30.15
C LYS A 62 7.47 -11.97 28.83
N LEU A 63 8.55 -11.21 28.73
CA LEU A 63 8.87 -10.41 27.58
C LEU A 63 9.50 -11.25 26.45
N SER A 64 9.33 -10.81 25.22
CA SER A 64 10.08 -11.37 24.09
C SER A 64 11.51 -10.84 24.06
N GLU A 65 12.39 -11.53 23.33
CA GLU A 65 13.77 -11.08 23.10
C GLU A 65 13.84 -9.66 22.55
N ARG A 66 12.95 -9.32 21.58
CA ARG A 66 12.89 -7.98 21.01
C ARG A 66 12.44 -6.91 22.00
N GLN A 67 11.50 -7.25 22.89
CA GLN A 67 11.04 -6.33 23.93
C GLN A 67 12.13 -6.10 24.98
N SER A 68 12.79 -7.16 25.46
CA SER A 68 13.85 -7.03 26.45
C SER A 68 15.05 -6.27 25.90
N GLN A 69 15.45 -6.49 24.65
CA GLN A 69 16.49 -5.72 23.99
C GLN A 69 16.13 -4.23 23.92
N ALA A 70 14.89 -3.89 23.52
CA ALA A 70 14.43 -2.52 23.47
C ALA A 70 14.42 -1.82 24.84
N ILE A 71 14.21 -2.59 25.92
CA ILE A 71 14.30 -2.09 27.30
C ILE A 71 15.75 -1.78 27.67
N LEU A 72 16.69 -2.67 27.34
CA LEU A 72 18.13 -2.47 27.61
C LEU A 72 18.69 -1.26 26.83
N ASP A 73 18.22 -1.09 25.59
CA ASP A 73 18.62 0.05 24.74
C ASP A 73 17.93 1.37 25.12
N MET A 74 17.03 1.37 26.11
CA MET A 74 16.27 2.55 26.50
C MET A 74 17.14 3.59 27.20
N ARG A 75 17.10 4.82 26.67
CA ARG A 75 17.82 5.94 27.30
C ARG A 75 17.10 6.41 28.57
N LEU A 76 17.86 6.74 29.60
CA LEU A 76 17.34 7.25 30.88
C LEU A 76 16.33 8.41 30.73
N ARG A 77 16.49 9.26 29.72
CA ARG A 77 15.55 10.36 29.42
C ARG A 77 14.12 9.87 29.17
N ARG A 78 13.93 8.65 28.66
CA ARG A 78 12.60 8.08 28.38
C ARG A 78 11.86 7.59 29.63
N LEU A 79 12.51 7.61 30.80
CA LEU A 79 11.91 7.22 32.07
C LEU A 79 11.05 8.34 32.72
N THR A 80 10.93 9.50 32.08
CA THR A 80 10.09 10.60 32.58
C THR A 80 8.61 10.33 32.34
N GLY A 81 7.73 10.83 33.21
CA GLY A 81 6.28 10.66 33.09
C GLY A 81 5.73 11.16 31.75
N LEU A 82 6.22 12.29 31.26
CA LEU A 82 5.82 12.84 29.93
C LEU A 82 6.14 11.90 28.76
N GLU A 83 7.26 11.19 28.81
CA GLU A 83 7.61 10.22 27.78
C GLU A 83 6.78 8.94 27.88
N ARG A 84 6.42 8.53 29.10
CA ARG A 84 5.46 7.42 29.32
C ARG A 84 4.11 7.72 28.67
N ASP A 85 3.56 8.92 28.88
CA ASP A 85 2.27 9.32 28.29
C ASP A 85 2.33 9.33 26.76
N LYS A 86 3.45 9.74 26.17
CA LYS A 86 3.65 9.67 24.71
C LYS A 86 3.71 8.22 24.20
N ILE A 87 4.41 7.34 24.90
CA ILE A 87 4.49 5.92 24.53
C ILE A 87 3.09 5.28 24.62
N GLN A 88 2.32 5.61 25.65
CA GLN A 88 0.94 5.13 25.80
C GLN A 88 0.06 5.65 24.65
N SER A 89 0.12 6.94 24.31
CA SER A 89 -0.64 7.49 23.19
C SER A 89 -0.26 6.84 21.85
N GLU A 90 1.05 6.64 21.60
CA GLU A 90 1.53 5.96 20.38
C GLU A 90 1.03 4.51 20.33
N TYR A 91 1.03 3.81 21.45
CA TYR A 91 0.51 2.45 21.54
C TYR A 91 -0.99 2.38 21.23
N ASP A 92 -1.79 3.27 21.84
CA ASP A 92 -3.24 3.32 21.64
C ASP A 92 -3.59 3.65 20.17
N GLU A 93 -2.87 4.58 19.55
CA GLU A 93 -3.01 4.90 18.13
C GLU A 93 -2.69 3.69 17.24
N LEU A 94 -1.62 2.95 17.54
CA LEU A 94 -1.25 1.75 16.79
C LEU A 94 -2.29 0.63 16.94
N ILE A 95 -2.84 0.42 18.12
CA ILE A 95 -3.90 -0.58 18.34
C ILE A 95 -5.14 -0.23 17.50
N ALA A 96 -5.54 1.05 17.49
CA ALA A 96 -6.64 1.51 16.65
C ALA A 96 -6.35 1.30 15.15
N LEU A 97 -5.13 1.61 14.71
CA LEU A 97 -4.68 1.39 13.33
C LEU A 97 -4.69 -0.11 12.96
N ILE A 98 -4.16 -0.97 13.81
CA ILE A 98 -4.14 -2.43 13.59
C ILE A 98 -5.57 -2.97 13.47
N ALA A 99 -6.49 -2.48 14.29
CA ALA A 99 -7.90 -2.87 14.21
C ALA A 99 -8.53 -2.46 12.86
N ASP A 100 -8.27 -1.24 12.38
CA ASP A 100 -8.75 -0.76 11.08
C ASP A 100 -8.14 -1.55 9.91
N LEU A 101 -6.81 -1.75 9.90
CA LEU A 101 -6.13 -2.54 8.87
C LEU A 101 -6.62 -4.00 8.85
N THR A 102 -6.92 -4.57 10.00
CA THR A 102 -7.49 -5.91 10.11
C THR A 102 -8.90 -5.97 9.53
N ASP A 103 -9.72 -4.95 9.77
CA ASP A 103 -11.07 -4.84 9.21
C ASP A 103 -11.04 -4.67 7.68
N ILE A 104 -10.08 -3.90 7.15
CA ILE A 104 -9.86 -3.76 5.69
C ILE A 104 -9.53 -5.12 5.06
N LEU A 105 -8.63 -5.88 5.67
CA LEU A 105 -8.23 -7.20 5.17
C LEU A 105 -9.36 -8.24 5.26
N ALA A 106 -10.24 -8.12 6.23
CA ALA A 106 -11.37 -9.02 6.42
C ALA A 106 -12.53 -8.77 5.44
N LYS A 107 -12.64 -7.54 4.89
CA LYS A 107 -13.77 -7.10 4.07
C LYS A 107 -13.34 -6.66 2.67
N PRO A 108 -13.53 -7.49 1.63
CA PRO A 108 -13.20 -7.13 0.25
C PRO A 108 -13.84 -5.82 -0.24
N GLU A 109 -15.00 -5.48 0.34
CA GLU A 109 -15.74 -4.24 0.02
C GLU A 109 -14.97 -3.00 0.46
N ARG A 110 -14.25 -3.06 1.59
CA ARG A 110 -13.39 -1.97 2.05
C ARG A 110 -12.18 -1.76 1.14
N VAL A 111 -11.59 -2.85 0.64
CA VAL A 111 -10.52 -2.78 -0.36
C VAL A 111 -11.00 -2.09 -1.63
N ALA A 112 -12.21 -2.45 -2.10
CA ALA A 112 -12.82 -1.82 -3.27
C ALA A 112 -13.12 -0.33 -3.04
N GLN A 113 -13.55 0.03 -1.82
CA GLN A 113 -13.80 1.43 -1.44
C GLN A 113 -12.51 2.26 -1.46
N ILE A 114 -11.40 1.74 -0.93
CA ILE A 114 -10.09 2.41 -0.96
C ILE A 114 -9.67 2.66 -2.41
N ILE A 115 -9.78 1.66 -3.29
CA ILE A 115 -9.46 1.81 -4.71
C ILE A 115 -10.31 2.92 -5.35
N LYS A 116 -11.59 2.97 -5.03
CA LYS A 116 -12.49 3.99 -5.55
C LYS A 116 -12.08 5.39 -5.09
N GLU A 117 -11.77 5.56 -3.81
CA GLU A 117 -11.34 6.84 -3.25
C GLU A 117 -10.02 7.33 -3.88
N GLU A 118 -9.04 6.43 -4.06
CA GLU A 118 -7.78 6.77 -4.73
C GLU A 118 -8.00 7.17 -6.20
N LEU A 119 -8.89 6.48 -6.92
CA LEU A 119 -9.24 6.83 -8.31
C LEU A 119 -10.04 8.14 -8.40
N ASP A 120 -10.93 8.40 -7.47
CA ASP A 120 -11.67 9.67 -7.40
C ASP A 120 -10.72 10.85 -7.13
N GLU A 121 -9.69 10.65 -6.31
CA GLU A 121 -8.64 11.65 -6.11
C GLU A 121 -7.84 11.92 -7.39
N VAL A 122 -7.42 10.88 -8.11
CA VAL A 122 -6.73 11.00 -9.40
C VAL A 122 -7.62 11.72 -10.40
N LYS A 123 -8.90 11.37 -10.50
CA LYS A 123 -9.87 12.03 -11.36
C LYS A 123 -10.02 13.51 -11.02
N ARG A 124 -10.06 13.87 -9.73
CA ARG A 124 -10.16 15.27 -9.30
C ARG A 124 -8.93 16.09 -9.68
N LYS A 125 -7.73 15.49 -9.56
CA LYS A 125 -6.45 16.20 -9.83
C LYS A 125 -6.13 16.30 -11.32
N PHE A 126 -6.46 15.27 -12.10
CA PHE A 126 -5.98 15.09 -13.47
C PHE A 126 -7.10 14.90 -14.51
N GLY A 127 -8.38 14.90 -14.07
CA GLY A 127 -9.50 14.71 -14.97
C GLY A 127 -9.68 15.90 -15.91
N ASP A 128 -9.65 15.65 -17.21
CA ASP A 128 -9.97 16.59 -18.26
C ASP A 128 -11.22 16.17 -19.05
N LYS A 129 -11.71 17.05 -19.91
CA LYS A 129 -12.85 16.73 -20.78
C LYS A 129 -12.40 15.74 -21.85
N ARG A 130 -13.28 14.80 -22.18
CA ARG A 130 -13.06 13.87 -23.29
C ARG A 130 -12.81 14.67 -24.58
N ARG A 131 -11.72 14.38 -25.29
CA ARG A 131 -11.35 15.04 -26.55
C ARG A 131 -11.96 14.33 -27.75
N THR A 132 -12.24 13.01 -27.61
CA THR A 132 -12.85 12.23 -28.69
C THR A 132 -14.35 12.49 -28.70
N GLU A 133 -14.86 12.90 -29.85
CA GLU A 133 -16.29 13.04 -30.10
C GLU A 133 -16.98 11.68 -30.18
N LEU A 134 -18.17 11.57 -29.59
CA LEU A 134 -19.00 10.38 -29.71
C LEU A 134 -20.02 10.62 -30.80
N MET A 135 -19.84 10.00 -31.94
CA MET A 135 -20.83 9.99 -33.02
C MET A 135 -21.81 8.85 -32.76
N ILE A 136 -23.08 9.22 -32.54
CA ILE A 136 -24.18 8.25 -32.43
C ILE A 136 -24.75 8.07 -33.85
N GLY A 137 -24.39 6.98 -34.50
CA GLY A 137 -24.83 6.67 -35.84
C GLY A 137 -24.44 5.25 -36.24
N GLU A 138 -24.94 4.79 -37.38
CA GLU A 138 -24.50 3.51 -37.93
C GLU A 138 -23.00 3.56 -38.20
N VAL A 139 -22.29 2.50 -37.82
CA VAL A 139 -20.91 2.30 -38.25
C VAL A 139 -20.96 2.15 -39.77
N LEU A 140 -20.56 3.22 -40.49
CA LEU A 140 -20.32 3.10 -41.92
C LEU A 140 -19.22 2.06 -42.07
N THR A 141 -19.60 0.87 -42.55
CA THR A 141 -18.63 -0.10 -43.04
C THR A 141 -17.98 0.54 -44.25
N LEU A 142 -16.77 1.04 -44.06
CA LEU A 142 -15.94 1.47 -45.18
C LEU A 142 -15.67 0.25 -46.04
N GLU A 143 -16.20 0.24 -47.24
CA GLU A 143 -15.83 -0.72 -48.28
C GLU A 143 -14.46 -0.33 -48.85
N ASP A 144 -13.71 -1.32 -49.38
CA ASP A 144 -12.38 -1.05 -49.95
C ASP A 144 -12.45 -0.01 -51.08
N GLU A 145 -13.59 0.16 -51.70
CA GLU A 145 -13.90 1.12 -52.76
C GLU A 145 -13.94 2.56 -52.23
N ASP A 146 -14.35 2.79 -50.97
CA ASP A 146 -14.39 4.12 -50.33
C ASP A 146 -13.00 4.67 -50.03
N LEU A 147 -11.97 3.81 -50.06
CA LEU A 147 -10.56 4.17 -49.81
C LEU A 147 -9.81 4.53 -51.09
N ILE A 148 -10.44 4.37 -52.28
CA ILE A 148 -9.85 4.65 -53.57
C ILE A 148 -10.07 6.14 -53.89
N GLU A 149 -8.99 6.93 -53.96
CA GLU A 149 -9.07 8.33 -54.35
C GLU A 149 -9.59 8.48 -55.80
N GLU A 150 -10.59 9.35 -56.02
CA GLU A 150 -11.03 9.73 -57.36
C GLU A 150 -9.87 10.42 -58.10
N SER A 151 -9.37 9.72 -59.13
CA SER A 151 -8.28 10.25 -59.97
C SER A 151 -8.57 9.99 -61.43
N ASP A 152 -8.08 10.91 -62.29
CA ASP A 152 -8.12 10.69 -63.74
C ASP A 152 -7.14 9.57 -64.11
N VAL A 153 -7.69 8.53 -64.75
CA VAL A 153 -6.91 7.33 -65.10
C VAL A 153 -7.03 7.00 -66.57
N LEU A 154 -5.95 6.49 -67.13
CA LEU A 154 -5.93 5.97 -68.50
C LEU A 154 -6.14 4.48 -68.46
N ILE A 155 -7.22 4.02 -69.10
CA ILE A 155 -7.54 2.57 -69.24
C ILE A 155 -7.08 2.13 -70.63
N THR A 156 -6.18 1.16 -70.65
CA THR A 156 -5.73 0.52 -71.89
C THR A 156 -6.30 -0.89 -72.01
N LEU A 157 -6.83 -1.21 -73.17
CA LEU A 157 -7.37 -2.55 -73.52
C LEU A 157 -6.57 -3.11 -74.69
N SER A 158 -5.98 -4.29 -74.51
CA SER A 158 -5.25 -4.98 -75.55
C SER A 158 -6.17 -5.84 -76.44
N ASN A 159 -5.73 -6.14 -77.66
CA ASN A 159 -6.45 -7.04 -78.56
C ASN A 159 -6.73 -8.46 -78.01
N LYS A 160 -6.01 -8.84 -76.94
CA LYS A 160 -6.18 -10.12 -76.24
C LYS A 160 -7.12 -10.03 -75.03
N GLY A 161 -7.78 -8.86 -74.79
CA GLY A 161 -8.74 -8.65 -73.72
C GLY A 161 -8.11 -8.30 -72.36
N TYR A 162 -6.81 -7.97 -72.29
CA TYR A 162 -6.21 -7.50 -71.02
C TYR A 162 -6.49 -6.03 -70.79
N ILE A 163 -6.98 -5.71 -69.60
CA ILE A 163 -7.22 -4.32 -69.15
C ILE A 163 -6.10 -3.91 -68.20
N LYS A 164 -5.58 -2.71 -68.37
CA LYS A 164 -4.60 -2.09 -67.44
C LYS A 164 -5.02 -0.67 -67.15
N ARG A 165 -5.03 -0.32 -65.88
CA ARG A 165 -5.19 1.06 -65.35
C ARG A 165 -3.80 1.67 -65.20
N LEU A 166 -3.65 2.89 -65.66
CA LEU A 166 -2.47 3.75 -65.48
C LEU A 166 -2.96 5.07 -64.94
N ASP A 167 -2.26 5.55 -63.92
CA ASP A 167 -2.46 6.92 -63.39
C ASP A 167 -1.86 7.92 -64.41
N GLN A 168 -2.51 9.05 -64.61
CA GLN A 168 -2.10 10.04 -65.56
C GLN A 168 -0.98 10.93 -65.01
#